data_9740b2f7366d6614204e7d5653775f87
#
_entry.id   9740b2f7366d6614204e7d5653775f87
#
_cell.length_a   1.000
_cell.length_b   1.000
_cell.length_c   1.000
_cell.angle_alpha   90.00
_cell.angle_beta   90.00
_cell.angle_gamma   90.00
#
_symmetry.space_group_name_H-M   'P 1'
#
loop_
_entity.id
_entity.type
_entity.pdbx_description
1 polymer ?
#
loop_
_entity_poly.entity_id
_entity_poly.type
_entity_poly.pdbx_seq_one_letter_code
_entity_poly.pdbx_strand_id
1 'polypeptide(L)'
;MALCAERMAEPFRAPIVLMSSGENVVTVGAESGVGGRNQEYCTAAALTIAGSRKIVFGAVDTDGTDGPGGFRYPGAPECLAGAITDGETAQAAKQAGIDLEDALRTHGTSEPLWRLGCGVAAAANVSALDLRVILIQE
;
A
#
# COMPACT_ATOMS: atom_id res chain seq x y z
N MET A 1 -14.86 -2.22 5.31
CA MET A 1 -15.46 -0.86 5.32
C MET A 1 -15.48 -0.24 3.92
N ALA A 2 -14.36 -0.10 3.20
CA ALA A 2 -14.31 0.49 1.84
C ALA A 2 -15.24 -0.20 0.83
N LEU A 3 -15.22 -1.54 0.76
CA LEU A 3 -16.14 -2.30 -0.12
C LEU A 3 -17.62 -2.16 0.29
N CYS A 4 -17.91 -1.97 1.58
CA CYS A 4 -19.27 -1.69 2.03
C CYS A 4 -19.72 -0.30 1.57
N ALA A 5 -18.88 0.72 1.71
CA ALA A 5 -19.18 2.07 1.27
C ALA A 5 -19.38 2.16 -0.25
N GLU A 6 -18.58 1.39 -1.02
CA GLU A 6 -18.72 1.30 -2.48
C GLU A 6 -20.10 0.73 -2.89
N ARG A 7 -20.58 -0.30 -2.17
CA ARG A 7 -21.75 -1.10 -2.57
C ARG A 7 -23.06 -0.67 -1.93
N MET A 8 -23.00 -0.18 -0.70
CA MET A 8 -24.20 -0.02 0.13
C MET A 8 -24.64 1.43 0.33
N ALA A 9 -23.79 2.40 0.00
CA ALA A 9 -24.05 3.84 0.14
C ALA A 9 -24.40 4.32 1.57
N GLU A 10 -24.50 3.43 2.54
CA GLU A 10 -24.85 3.69 3.94
C GLU A 10 -23.92 2.91 4.88
N PRO A 11 -23.45 3.46 6.00
CA PRO A 11 -23.63 4.85 6.44
C PRO A 11 -22.74 5.86 5.69
N PHE A 12 -21.90 5.39 4.76
CA PHE A 12 -20.96 6.20 3.99
C PHE A 12 -21.43 6.28 2.54
N ARG A 13 -21.63 7.49 2.04
CA ARG A 13 -22.03 7.73 0.65
C ARG A 13 -20.83 8.23 -0.15
N ALA A 14 -20.61 7.64 -1.32
CA ALA A 14 -19.60 8.13 -2.27
C ALA A 14 -20.05 9.48 -2.90
N PRO A 15 -19.12 10.40 -3.25
CA PRO A 15 -17.67 10.26 -3.01
C PRO A 15 -17.34 10.49 -1.54
N ILE A 16 -16.39 9.72 -1.01
CA ILE A 16 -15.97 9.84 0.39
C ILE A 16 -14.47 9.56 0.53
N VAL A 17 -13.84 10.24 1.46
CA VAL A 17 -12.48 9.95 1.92
C VAL A 17 -12.53 9.43 3.35
N LEU A 18 -11.99 8.25 3.57
CA LEU A 18 -11.79 7.70 4.90
C LEU A 18 -10.32 7.89 5.28
N MET A 19 -10.08 8.48 6.41
CA MET A 19 -8.73 8.70 6.92
C MET A 19 -8.55 8.05 8.28
N SER A 20 -7.38 7.48 8.51
CA SER A 20 -7.00 6.97 9.83
C SER A 20 -5.51 7.18 10.07
N SER A 21 -5.16 7.39 11.33
CA SER A 21 -3.78 7.46 11.79
C SER A 21 -3.57 6.43 12.89
N GLY A 22 -2.33 6.08 13.16
CA GLY A 22 -1.92 5.10 14.14
C GLY A 22 -0.77 4.25 13.59
N GLU A 23 -0.24 3.36 14.37
CA GLU A 23 0.88 2.51 13.97
C GLU A 23 0.42 1.06 13.81
N ASN A 24 0.57 0.50 12.60
CA ASN A 24 0.33 -0.91 12.36
C ASN A 24 1.53 -1.74 12.79
N VAL A 25 1.29 -2.97 13.19
CA VAL A 25 2.33 -3.93 13.54
C VAL A 25 2.29 -5.08 12.55
N VAL A 26 3.45 -5.46 12.03
CA VAL A 26 3.63 -6.65 11.20
C VAL A 26 4.52 -7.61 11.93
N THR A 27 4.10 -8.87 12.07
CA THR A 27 4.93 -9.92 12.63
C THR A 27 5.79 -10.51 11.53
N VAL A 28 7.07 -10.21 11.54
CA VAL A 28 8.04 -10.76 10.59
C VAL A 28 8.53 -12.11 11.09
N GLY A 29 8.41 -13.14 10.23
CA GLY A 29 8.87 -14.50 10.51
C GLY A 29 10.35 -14.73 10.16
N ALA A 30 10.67 -15.98 9.80
CA ALA A 30 12.02 -16.35 9.37
C ALA A 30 12.38 -15.81 7.98
N GLU A 31 11.39 -15.58 7.13
CA GLU A 31 11.54 -14.94 5.81
C GLU A 31 11.35 -13.44 5.97
N SER A 32 12.38 -12.67 5.67
CA SER A 32 12.33 -11.21 5.73
C SER A 32 12.87 -10.61 4.45
N GLY A 33 11.96 -10.23 3.56
CA GLY A 33 12.25 -9.40 2.40
C GLY A 33 12.37 -7.93 2.79
N VAL A 34 12.55 -7.07 1.80
CA VAL A 34 12.56 -5.63 2.00
C VAL A 34 11.17 -5.07 1.69
N GLY A 35 10.53 -4.54 2.72
CA GLY A 35 9.18 -3.98 2.68
C GLY A 35 8.92 -3.15 3.93
N GLY A 36 7.66 -2.81 4.14
CA GLY A 36 7.22 -2.07 5.31
C GLY A 36 5.73 -2.28 5.57
N ARG A 37 5.28 -1.94 6.78
CA ARG A 37 3.91 -2.17 7.25
C ARG A 37 2.84 -1.46 6.40
N ASN A 38 3.13 -0.26 5.91
CA ASN A 38 2.22 0.48 5.04
C ASN A 38 2.22 -0.07 3.62
N GLN A 39 3.37 -0.51 3.14
CA GLN A 39 3.50 -1.20 1.85
C GLN A 39 2.72 -2.52 1.85
N GLU A 40 2.83 -3.35 2.91
CA GLU A 40 2.07 -4.58 3.05
C GLU A 40 0.56 -4.30 3.13
N TYR A 41 0.17 -3.25 3.86
CA TYR A 41 -1.23 -2.85 3.97
C TYR A 41 -1.81 -2.46 2.60
N CYS A 42 -1.07 -1.70 1.79
CA CYS A 42 -1.47 -1.35 0.43
C CYS A 42 -1.47 -2.56 -0.52
N THR A 43 -0.50 -3.46 -0.39
CA THR A 43 -0.45 -4.70 -1.19
C THR A 43 -1.64 -5.60 -0.89
N ALA A 44 -1.97 -5.81 0.38
CA ALA A 44 -3.15 -6.56 0.80
C ALA A 44 -4.47 -5.88 0.35
N ALA A 45 -4.52 -4.54 0.41
CA ALA A 45 -5.64 -3.77 -0.11
C ALA A 45 -5.83 -4.00 -1.60
N ALA A 46 -4.75 -3.93 -2.41
CA ALA A 46 -4.80 -4.15 -3.86
C ALA A 46 -5.42 -5.51 -4.23
N LEU A 47 -5.04 -6.56 -3.51
CA LEU A 47 -5.63 -7.89 -3.70
C LEU A 47 -7.12 -7.93 -3.33
N THR A 48 -7.48 -7.24 -2.23
CA THR A 48 -8.85 -7.22 -1.70
C THR A 48 -9.81 -6.43 -2.58
N ILE A 49 -9.36 -5.27 -3.12
CA ILE A 49 -10.19 -4.38 -3.95
C ILE A 49 -10.03 -4.65 -5.44
N ALA A 50 -9.37 -5.75 -5.83
CA ALA A 50 -9.12 -6.09 -7.22
C ALA A 50 -10.39 -6.04 -8.08
N GLY A 51 -10.32 -5.31 -9.19
CA GLY A 51 -11.44 -5.08 -10.11
C GLY A 51 -12.36 -3.93 -9.73
N SER A 52 -12.21 -3.30 -8.57
CA SER A 52 -12.91 -2.06 -8.26
C SER A 52 -12.36 -0.90 -9.10
N ARG A 53 -13.26 -0.09 -9.67
CA ARG A 53 -12.88 1.15 -10.38
C ARG A 53 -13.09 2.40 -9.53
N LYS A 54 -13.49 2.22 -8.28
CA LYS A 54 -13.94 3.30 -7.41
C LYS A 54 -13.07 3.52 -6.20
N ILE A 55 -12.21 2.56 -5.86
CA ILE A 55 -11.42 2.62 -4.63
C ILE A 55 -9.95 2.83 -4.96
N VAL A 56 -9.38 3.87 -4.34
CA VAL A 56 -7.94 4.11 -4.28
C VAL A 56 -7.53 4.05 -2.80
N PHE A 57 -6.44 3.37 -2.53
CA PHE A 57 -5.95 3.11 -1.19
C PHE A 57 -4.52 3.61 -1.06
N GLY A 58 -4.24 4.44 -0.08
CA GLY A 58 -2.90 4.94 0.23
C GLY A 58 -2.55 4.75 1.70
N ALA A 59 -1.31 4.38 1.96
CA ALA A 59 -0.75 4.33 3.31
C ALA A 59 0.73 4.71 3.29
N VAL A 60 1.12 5.57 4.23
CA VAL A 60 2.50 6.03 4.35
C VAL A 60 2.89 6.18 5.82
N ASP A 61 4.17 5.94 6.12
CA ASP A 61 4.80 6.48 7.32
C ASP A 61 5.17 7.93 7.06
N THR A 62 4.73 8.81 7.94
CA THR A 62 4.91 10.27 7.76
C THR A 62 6.35 10.74 7.98
N ASP A 63 7.21 9.90 8.56
CA ASP A 63 8.65 10.19 8.67
C ASP A 63 9.43 9.95 7.36
N GLY A 64 8.78 9.35 6.37
CA GLY A 64 9.35 9.09 5.06
C GLY A 64 9.99 7.72 4.89
N THR A 65 9.98 6.86 5.93
CA THR A 65 10.62 5.54 5.92
C THR A 65 9.69 4.45 6.42
N ASP A 66 9.25 3.55 5.54
CA ASP A 66 8.37 2.45 5.88
C ASP A 66 9.14 1.12 5.84
N GLY A 67 9.66 0.71 6.98
CA GLY A 67 10.46 -0.51 7.15
C GLY A 67 11.98 -0.26 7.06
N PRO A 68 12.79 -1.33 6.97
CA PRO A 68 14.25 -1.24 7.10
C PRO A 68 14.95 -0.59 5.90
N GLY A 69 14.26 -0.42 4.79
CA GLY A 69 14.89 0.05 3.54
C GLY A 69 15.89 -0.93 2.96
N GLY A 70 16.74 -0.44 2.06
CA GLY A 70 17.85 -1.22 1.51
C GLY A 70 17.51 -2.07 0.28
N PHE A 71 16.30 -1.97 -0.28
CA PHE A 71 16.04 -2.59 -1.57
C PHE A 71 16.79 -1.84 -2.69
N ARG A 72 17.26 -2.59 -3.68
CA ARG A 72 18.06 -2.01 -4.76
C ARG A 72 17.38 -2.27 -6.09
N TYR A 73 16.90 -1.20 -6.69
CA TYR A 73 16.32 -1.21 -8.02
C TYR A 73 16.71 0.07 -8.76
N PRO A 74 16.96 0.04 -10.09
CA PRO A 74 17.34 1.24 -10.83
C PRO A 74 16.34 2.39 -10.63
N GLY A 75 16.86 3.55 -10.21
CA GLY A 75 16.06 4.75 -9.97
C GLY A 75 15.21 4.74 -8.69
N ALA A 76 15.26 3.67 -7.90
CA ALA A 76 14.54 3.59 -6.64
C ALA A 76 15.23 4.37 -5.51
N PRO A 77 14.46 4.90 -4.55
CA PRO A 77 15.01 5.42 -3.30
C PRO A 77 15.51 4.26 -2.43
N GLU A 78 16.30 4.57 -1.42
CA GLU A 78 16.77 3.57 -0.46
C GLU A 78 15.63 2.95 0.36
N CYS A 79 14.59 3.74 0.65
CA CYS A 79 13.39 3.31 1.34
C CYS A 79 12.15 3.97 0.73
N LEU A 80 11.04 3.23 0.70
CA LEU A 80 9.73 3.80 0.40
C LEU A 80 9.10 4.32 1.70
N ALA A 81 8.34 5.39 1.61
CA ALA A 81 7.50 5.87 2.71
C ALA A 81 6.19 5.07 2.83
N GLY A 82 5.82 4.36 1.79
CA GLY A 82 4.60 3.58 1.72
C GLY A 82 4.18 3.33 0.28
N ALA A 83 2.87 3.22 0.03
CA ALA A 83 2.36 2.97 -1.31
C ALA A 83 0.96 3.57 -1.55
N ILE A 84 0.59 3.65 -2.84
CA ILE A 84 -0.77 3.93 -3.29
C ILE A 84 -1.17 2.82 -4.26
N THR A 85 -2.32 2.21 -4.04
CA THR A 85 -2.85 1.11 -4.85
C THR A 85 -4.33 1.31 -5.15
N ASP A 86 -4.80 0.69 -6.21
CA ASP A 86 -6.19 0.71 -6.65
C ASP A 86 -6.66 -0.67 -7.09
N GLY A 87 -7.87 -0.76 -7.62
CA GLY A 87 -8.42 -2.03 -8.07
C GLY A 87 -7.80 -2.58 -9.36
N GLU A 88 -6.97 -1.84 -10.06
CA GLU A 88 -6.25 -2.30 -11.25
C GLU A 88 -4.85 -2.85 -10.90
N THR A 89 -4.32 -2.49 -9.73
CA THR A 89 -2.95 -2.85 -9.29
C THR A 89 -2.69 -4.35 -9.30
N ALA A 90 -3.63 -5.17 -8.82
CA ALA A 90 -3.45 -6.63 -8.83
C ALA A 90 -3.40 -7.22 -10.25
N GLN A 91 -4.15 -6.66 -11.19
CA GLN A 91 -4.12 -7.07 -12.59
C GLN A 91 -2.82 -6.62 -13.28
N ALA A 92 -2.35 -5.40 -13.00
CA ALA A 92 -1.07 -4.90 -13.49
C ALA A 92 0.10 -5.75 -12.98
N ALA A 93 0.06 -6.18 -11.72
CA ALA A 93 1.04 -7.09 -11.14
C ALA A 93 1.11 -8.42 -11.91
N LYS A 94 -0.03 -9.05 -12.17
CA LYS A 94 -0.10 -10.29 -12.96
C LYS A 94 0.48 -10.13 -14.36
N GLN A 95 0.18 -9.02 -15.04
CA GLN A 95 0.71 -8.72 -16.38
C GLN A 95 2.22 -8.49 -16.36
N ALA A 96 2.76 -7.93 -15.29
CA ALA A 96 4.19 -7.72 -15.08
C ALA A 96 4.93 -8.97 -14.55
N GLY A 97 4.24 -10.09 -14.33
CA GLY A 97 4.81 -11.29 -13.73
C GLY A 97 5.21 -11.12 -12.27
N ILE A 98 4.53 -10.24 -11.55
CA ILE A 98 4.76 -9.96 -10.13
C ILE A 98 3.71 -10.68 -9.30
N ASP A 99 4.16 -11.48 -8.33
CA ASP A 99 3.32 -12.18 -7.36
C ASP A 99 3.18 -11.35 -6.07
N LEU A 100 2.03 -10.69 -5.90
CA LEU A 100 1.76 -9.88 -4.71
C LEU A 100 1.48 -10.71 -3.46
N GLU A 101 0.98 -11.95 -3.62
CA GLU A 101 0.76 -12.84 -2.48
C GLU A 101 2.10 -13.34 -1.94
N ASP A 102 3.03 -13.69 -2.84
CA ASP A 102 4.40 -14.04 -2.43
C ASP A 102 5.14 -12.85 -1.81
N ALA A 103 4.97 -11.64 -2.35
CA ALA A 103 5.53 -10.42 -1.77
C ALA A 103 5.04 -10.18 -0.34
N LEU A 104 3.77 -10.44 -0.05
CA LEU A 104 3.23 -10.39 1.33
C LEU A 104 3.81 -11.49 2.20
N ARG A 105 3.85 -12.73 1.71
CA ARG A 105 4.35 -13.89 2.44
C ARG A 105 5.81 -13.73 2.86
N THR A 106 6.62 -13.12 2.00
CA THR A 106 8.05 -12.92 2.20
C THR A 106 8.40 -11.55 2.79
N HIS A 107 7.42 -10.69 3.07
CA HIS A 107 7.62 -9.30 3.48
C HIS A 107 8.43 -8.47 2.47
N GLY A 108 8.47 -8.89 1.19
CA GLY A 108 9.27 -8.29 0.12
C GLY A 108 8.48 -7.35 -0.77
N THR A 109 7.82 -6.33 -0.23
CA THR A 109 6.87 -5.50 -0.96
C THR A 109 7.48 -4.30 -1.68
N SER A 110 8.70 -3.87 -1.33
CA SER A 110 9.29 -2.63 -1.87
C SER A 110 9.55 -2.71 -3.38
N GLU A 111 10.23 -3.74 -3.86
CA GLU A 111 10.52 -3.89 -5.29
C GLU A 111 9.24 -4.05 -6.13
N PRO A 112 8.30 -4.95 -5.78
CA PRO A 112 7.02 -5.08 -6.46
C PRO A 112 6.28 -3.76 -6.62
N LEU A 113 6.10 -3.03 -5.53
CA LEU A 113 5.37 -1.76 -5.56
C LEU A 113 6.10 -0.68 -6.36
N TRP A 114 7.42 -0.62 -6.28
CA TRP A 114 8.20 0.31 -7.10
C TRP A 114 8.07 0.01 -8.59
N ARG A 115 8.21 -1.24 -8.99
CA ARG A 115 8.07 -1.68 -10.39
C ARG A 115 6.67 -1.40 -10.97
N LEU A 116 5.65 -1.44 -10.14
CA LEU A 116 4.26 -1.13 -10.50
C LEU A 116 3.98 0.39 -10.51
N GLY A 117 4.94 1.23 -10.10
CA GLY A 117 4.70 2.67 -9.95
C GLY A 117 3.77 3.02 -8.78
N CYS A 118 3.58 2.09 -7.85
CA CYS A 118 2.72 2.25 -6.67
C CYS A 118 3.49 2.76 -5.44
N GLY A 119 4.82 2.63 -5.43
CA GLY A 119 5.66 3.04 -4.31
C GLY A 119 5.70 4.56 -4.13
N VAL A 120 5.54 5.01 -2.90
CA VAL A 120 5.67 6.42 -2.51
C VAL A 120 7.03 6.65 -1.90
N ALA A 121 7.79 7.60 -2.49
CA ALA A 121 9.03 8.11 -1.94
C ALA A 121 8.78 9.48 -1.31
N ALA A 122 9.30 9.71 -0.12
CA ALA A 122 9.23 10.99 0.57
C ALA A 122 10.59 11.33 1.19
N ALA A 123 10.87 12.61 1.36
CA ALA A 123 12.02 13.03 2.15
C ALA A 123 11.77 12.73 3.63
N ALA A 124 12.82 12.38 4.36
CA ALA A 124 12.75 12.23 5.81
C ALA A 124 12.15 13.48 6.45
N ASN A 125 11.19 13.29 7.33
CA ASN A 125 10.40 14.37 7.92
C ASN A 125 10.06 14.06 9.38
N VAL A 126 9.21 14.89 9.98
CA VAL A 126 8.74 14.69 11.34
C VAL A 126 7.66 13.62 11.36
N SER A 127 7.85 12.60 12.20
CA SER A 127 6.87 11.54 12.34
C SER A 127 5.60 12.02 13.03
N ALA A 128 4.46 11.74 12.37
CA ALA A 128 3.12 11.84 12.94
C ALA A 128 2.40 10.49 12.84
N LEU A 129 3.13 9.40 12.99
CA LEU A 129 2.70 8.01 12.81
C LEU A 129 2.33 7.69 11.34
N ASP A 130 1.68 6.55 11.12
CA ASP A 130 1.16 6.19 9.80
C ASP A 130 -0.08 7.02 9.46
N LEU A 131 -0.18 7.39 8.19
CA LEU A 131 -1.39 7.97 7.62
C LEU A 131 -1.95 7.01 6.57
N ARG A 132 -3.22 6.67 6.71
CA ARG A 132 -3.97 5.87 5.74
C ARG A 132 -5.12 6.67 5.17
N VAL A 133 -5.28 6.61 3.87
CA VAL A 133 -6.33 7.31 3.13
C VAL A 133 -7.00 6.33 2.17
N ILE A 134 -8.31 6.25 2.21
CA ILE A 134 -9.10 5.48 1.27
C ILE A 134 -10.04 6.45 0.58
N LEU A 135 -9.87 6.63 -0.73
CA LEU A 135 -10.78 7.39 -1.56
C LEU A 135 -11.76 6.43 -2.23
N ILE A 136 -13.05 6.71 -2.08
CA ILE A 136 -14.13 5.99 -2.74
C ILE A 136 -14.86 6.97 -3.65
N GLN A 137 -14.81 6.73 -4.94
CA GLN A 137 -15.41 7.56 -5.99
C GLN A 137 -16.84 7.13 -6.30
N GLU A 138 -17.59 7.98 -7.01
CA GLU A 138 -18.92 7.66 -7.55
C GLU A 138 -18.90 6.57 -8.63
#